data_a28ebebc65b447cd1dfb30f285da1ce1
#
_entry.id   a28ebebc65b447cd1dfb30f285da1ce1
#
_cell.length_a   1.000
_cell.length_b   1.000
_cell.length_c   1.000
_cell.angle_alpha   90.00
_cell.angle_beta   90.00
_cell.angle_gamma   90.00
#
_symmetry.space_group_name_H-M   'P 1'
#
loop_
_entity.id
_entity.type
_entity.pdbx_description
1 polymer ?
#
loop_
_entity_poly.entity_id
_entity_poly.type
_entity_poly.pdbx_seq_one_letter_code
_entity_poly.pdbx_strand_id
1 'polypeptide(L)'
;MQKHLQLAVVMLFSSSAMVAQNTTSQQPTKPLDENAFTFTEAQLGEDDNMTQNVTILNSATNTYASEVGYLFSPVRFRYRAFNQKYNEIYINGAPVNDVERGQFSFSSVGGLNQMTRNVDFSLPFESNNYAMTGMAGSNNYNFRSGNMAAGHRISLAGANRNYTMRGMYTYNSGFNAKGWAFSGNLTYRWANRGYVEGTFYNALSYFIGVQKLFGNHSLSFSTWGNPTERSTQGAATDESFWIANDYQYNPYWGYQDGKKRNSRVVTDFAPTALLTWDWNINNNTKLTTTLLGKYSMYKSTKLNYNNADNPQPDYYKVLPSNFYDVWGNISRFKTAQALADWRTAYEWLSSSKAHRQIDWNRLYEANRGASQQGADAMYYVQARHNNNIYLTLVSALTKNLTEKSIWNFGFAVAGNKGFHYQTMEDMLGAKSFHNVNNYAIGTFTKNSDAVQYDLNRPNALVGEGDKFGYDYNINVLRGNVWSNYAETFGILHYSIAAKVGYDAMNRDGKMRNGLFANNSYGKSKTAEFLSGGAKFASSVDMGHGSVLSLGVGYETKAPNAYVAFQAPEMNNDFVQDLKSERIFSSELGYQFSTSWLHANLSGYYSRVNNATEWTCFYFDDINSFSYNALN
;
A
#
# COMPACT_ATOMS: atom_id res chain seq x y z
N MET A 1 -12.86 28.34 -34.33
CA MET A 1 -11.93 27.29 -33.92
C MET A 1 -12.52 26.26 -32.95
N GLN A 2 -13.81 26.33 -32.57
CA GLN A 2 -14.45 25.40 -31.62
C GLN A 2 -15.27 24.26 -32.27
N LYS A 3 -15.47 24.28 -33.58
CA LYS A 3 -16.27 23.25 -34.30
C LYS A 3 -15.46 22.07 -34.86
N HIS A 4 -14.14 22.15 -34.87
CA HIS A 4 -13.30 21.05 -35.36
C HIS A 4 -12.76 20.11 -34.27
N LEU A 5 -12.92 20.49 -33.01
CA LEU A 5 -12.49 19.64 -31.87
C LEU A 5 -13.54 18.58 -31.49
N GLN A 6 -14.81 18.78 -31.83
CA GLN A 6 -15.87 17.81 -31.54
C GLN A 6 -15.95 16.65 -32.57
N LEU A 7 -15.37 16.78 -33.75
CA LEU A 7 -15.37 15.71 -34.74
C LEU A 7 -14.23 14.70 -34.58
N ALA A 8 -13.17 15.07 -33.86
CA ALA A 8 -12.03 14.20 -33.60
C ALA A 8 -12.28 13.20 -32.46
N VAL A 9 -13.24 13.49 -31.56
CA VAL A 9 -13.59 12.61 -30.42
C VAL A 9 -14.59 11.53 -30.83
N VAL A 10 -15.35 11.71 -31.89
CA VAL A 10 -16.37 10.72 -32.33
C VAL A 10 -15.79 9.64 -33.24
N MET A 11 -14.63 9.83 -33.84
CA MET A 11 -14.01 8.82 -34.72
C MET A 11 -13.11 7.80 -34.01
N LEU A 12 -12.94 7.87 -32.71
CA LEU A 12 -12.14 6.91 -31.93
C LEU A 12 -12.96 5.76 -31.30
N PHE A 13 -14.28 5.72 -31.54
CA PHE A 13 -15.17 4.72 -30.94
C PHE A 13 -15.76 3.68 -31.92
N SER A 14 -15.29 3.58 -33.14
CA SER A 14 -15.83 2.61 -34.09
C SER A 14 -14.74 1.78 -34.76
N SER A 15 -14.15 0.82 -34.02
CA SER A 15 -13.62 -0.42 -34.63
C SER A 15 -13.07 -1.37 -33.56
N SER A 16 -13.92 -2.16 -32.96
CA SER A 16 -13.50 -3.46 -32.42
C SER A 16 -14.63 -4.47 -32.61
N ALA A 17 -14.71 -4.99 -33.84
CA ALA A 17 -15.44 -6.22 -34.10
C ALA A 17 -14.62 -7.39 -33.55
N MET A 18 -15.18 -8.11 -32.57
CA MET A 18 -14.61 -9.35 -32.05
C MET A 18 -14.75 -10.46 -33.07
N VAL A 19 -13.65 -11.10 -33.40
CA VAL A 19 -13.63 -12.43 -34.03
C VAL A 19 -13.25 -13.42 -32.93
N ALA A 20 -14.19 -14.27 -32.56
CA ALA A 20 -13.94 -15.43 -31.72
C ALA A 20 -13.28 -16.52 -32.55
N GLN A 21 -12.08 -16.94 -32.22
CA GLN A 21 -11.47 -18.17 -32.68
C GLN A 21 -11.14 -19.07 -31.50
N ASN A 22 -11.76 -20.25 -31.52
CA ASN A 22 -11.34 -21.41 -30.73
C ASN A 22 -9.99 -21.90 -31.23
N THR A 23 -8.99 -21.92 -30.38
CA THR A 23 -7.87 -22.87 -30.51
C THR A 23 -7.13 -23.07 -29.18
N THR A 24 -6.83 -24.30 -28.93
CA THR A 24 -5.97 -24.93 -27.93
C THR A 24 -4.68 -24.15 -27.61
N SER A 25 -4.45 -23.97 -26.30
CA SER A 25 -3.16 -23.91 -25.60
C SER A 25 -2.01 -23.10 -26.23
N GLN A 26 -2.24 -21.83 -26.48
CA GLN A 26 -1.25 -20.76 -26.38
C GLN A 26 -2.05 -19.50 -26.08
N GLN A 27 -1.76 -18.85 -24.94
CA GLN A 27 -2.41 -17.59 -24.62
C GLN A 27 -2.11 -16.58 -25.73
N PRO A 28 -3.11 -16.05 -26.44
CA PRO A 28 -2.86 -14.96 -27.35
C PRO A 28 -2.49 -13.74 -26.53
N THR A 29 -1.32 -13.19 -26.77
CA THR A 29 -0.96 -11.85 -26.33
C THR A 29 -1.89 -10.85 -27.01
N LYS A 30 -3.07 -10.59 -26.44
CA LYS A 30 -3.86 -9.43 -26.80
C LYS A 30 -2.99 -8.19 -26.58
N PRO A 31 -2.95 -7.23 -27.53
CA PRO A 31 -2.43 -5.91 -27.21
C PRO A 31 -3.33 -5.33 -26.12
N LEU A 32 -2.83 -5.34 -24.90
CA LEU A 32 -3.51 -4.76 -23.76
C LEU A 32 -3.54 -3.24 -23.94
N ASP A 33 -4.72 -2.65 -23.78
CA ASP A 33 -4.90 -1.21 -23.82
C ASP A 33 -3.95 -0.54 -22.82
N GLU A 34 -3.14 0.40 -23.29
CA GLU A 34 -2.13 1.08 -22.49
C GLU A 34 -2.70 1.79 -21.28
N ASN A 35 -3.97 2.17 -21.34
CA ASN A 35 -4.65 2.87 -20.27
C ASN A 35 -5.08 1.95 -19.12
N ALA A 36 -5.13 0.63 -19.32
CA ALA A 36 -5.55 -0.34 -18.32
C ALA A 36 -4.52 -0.52 -17.17
N PHE A 37 -3.28 -0.07 -17.34
CA PHE A 37 -2.18 -0.29 -16.39
C PHE A 37 -1.55 0.99 -15.83
N THR A 38 -2.17 2.13 -16.02
CA THR A 38 -1.77 3.34 -15.30
C THR A 38 -2.42 3.34 -13.94
N PHE A 39 -1.73 2.77 -12.95
CA PHE A 39 -2.11 2.96 -11.56
C PHE A 39 -2.05 4.46 -11.25
N THR A 40 -3.12 5.02 -10.75
CA THR A 40 -3.06 6.33 -10.09
C THR A 40 -2.54 6.13 -8.67
N GLU A 41 -1.82 7.10 -8.12
CA GLU A 41 -1.33 7.02 -6.74
C GLU A 41 -2.47 6.90 -5.74
N ALA A 42 -3.64 7.44 -6.06
CA ALA A 42 -4.86 7.17 -5.31
C ALA A 42 -5.26 5.69 -5.31
N GLN A 43 -4.92 4.94 -6.35
CA GLN A 43 -5.09 3.48 -6.41
C GLN A 43 -3.96 2.72 -5.70
N LEU A 44 -2.83 3.39 -5.50
CA LEU A 44 -1.64 2.81 -4.90
C LEU A 44 -1.67 2.80 -3.37
N GLY A 45 -2.70 3.39 -2.75
CA GLY A 45 -2.91 3.30 -1.31
C GLY A 45 -1.82 3.95 -0.45
N GLU A 46 -1.23 5.03 -0.94
CA GLU A 46 -0.04 5.65 -0.33
C GLU A 46 -0.33 6.58 0.85
N ASP A 47 -1.59 6.75 1.25
CA ASP A 47 -1.87 7.48 2.46
C ASP A 47 -1.59 6.59 3.69
N ASP A 48 -0.81 7.10 4.62
CA ASP A 48 -0.50 6.49 5.92
C ASP A 48 -1.75 6.14 6.74
N ASN A 49 -2.88 6.67 6.37
CA ASN A 49 -4.17 6.47 7.00
C ASN A 49 -4.98 5.37 6.26
N MET A 50 -4.51 4.16 6.36
CA MET A 50 -5.20 2.89 6.53
C MET A 50 -6.46 2.54 5.73
N THR A 51 -7.07 3.34 4.92
CA THR A 51 -8.43 2.98 4.51
C THR A 51 -8.60 2.67 3.03
N GLN A 52 -7.52 2.60 2.29
CA GLN A 52 -7.67 2.49 0.85
C GLN A 52 -7.20 1.15 0.32
N ASN A 53 -8.06 0.17 0.52
CA ASN A 53 -7.88 -1.18 0.01
C ASN A 53 -8.26 -1.23 -1.46
N VAL A 54 -7.28 -1.24 -2.33
CA VAL A 54 -7.48 -1.54 -3.75
C VAL A 54 -7.08 -2.97 -4.00
N THR A 55 -8.04 -3.82 -4.29
CA THR A 55 -7.79 -5.17 -4.79
C THR A 55 -7.92 -5.12 -6.31
N ILE A 56 -6.81 -5.29 -7.01
CA ILE A 56 -6.81 -5.35 -8.47
C ILE A 56 -6.65 -6.81 -8.85
N LEU A 57 -7.76 -7.43 -9.20
CA LEU A 57 -7.79 -8.72 -9.90
C LEU A 57 -8.15 -8.45 -11.34
N ASN A 58 -7.25 -8.76 -12.24
CA ASN A 58 -7.51 -8.62 -13.66
C ASN A 58 -7.61 -10.01 -14.28
N SER A 59 -8.81 -10.44 -14.65
CA SER A 59 -9.08 -11.77 -15.17
C SER A 59 -9.64 -11.70 -16.58
N ALA A 60 -8.97 -12.37 -17.53
CA ALA A 60 -9.48 -12.53 -18.88
C ALA A 60 -10.57 -13.61 -18.97
N THR A 61 -10.61 -14.54 -18.02
CA THR A 61 -11.57 -15.66 -18.01
C THR A 61 -12.84 -15.38 -17.22
N ASN A 62 -12.80 -14.45 -16.27
CA ASN A 62 -13.96 -14.06 -15.47
C ASN A 62 -14.40 -12.64 -15.83
N THR A 63 -15.53 -12.49 -16.49
CA THR A 63 -16.07 -11.21 -16.97
C THR A 63 -16.22 -10.19 -15.83
N TYR A 64 -16.70 -10.62 -14.65
CA TYR A 64 -16.84 -9.72 -13.51
C TYR A 64 -15.48 -9.18 -13.03
N ALA A 65 -14.49 -10.05 -12.86
CA ALA A 65 -13.16 -9.62 -12.44
C ALA A 65 -12.47 -8.74 -13.50
N SER A 66 -12.71 -8.99 -14.79
CA SER A 66 -12.23 -8.15 -15.89
C SER A 66 -12.83 -6.74 -15.84
N GLU A 67 -14.16 -6.64 -15.70
CA GLU A 67 -14.86 -5.35 -15.65
C GLU A 67 -14.56 -4.57 -14.36
N VAL A 68 -14.47 -5.26 -13.22
CA VAL A 68 -14.10 -4.66 -11.93
C VAL A 68 -12.65 -4.17 -11.92
N GLY A 69 -11.76 -4.85 -12.65
CA GLY A 69 -10.37 -4.43 -12.84
C GLY A 69 -10.20 -3.19 -13.72
N TYR A 70 -11.24 -2.80 -14.48
CA TYR A 70 -11.21 -1.63 -15.34
C TYR A 70 -11.69 -0.38 -14.60
N LEU A 71 -10.78 0.56 -14.34
CA LEU A 71 -11.07 1.75 -13.53
C LEU A 71 -11.15 3.01 -14.40
N PHE A 72 -12.37 3.43 -14.76
CA PHE A 72 -12.64 4.74 -15.33
C PHE A 72 -12.54 5.90 -14.33
N SER A 73 -12.65 5.60 -13.06
CA SER A 73 -12.71 6.58 -11.99
C SER A 73 -11.90 6.12 -10.79
N PRO A 74 -11.69 6.95 -9.75
CA PRO A 74 -11.07 6.55 -8.50
C PRO A 74 -11.97 5.62 -7.66
N VAL A 75 -13.03 5.06 -8.21
CA VAL A 75 -13.83 4.03 -7.55
C VAL A 75 -12.97 2.80 -7.32
N ARG A 76 -12.95 2.32 -6.09
CA ARG A 76 -12.09 1.23 -5.66
C ARG A 76 -12.95 0.02 -5.39
N PHE A 77 -12.61 -1.09 -6.05
CA PHE A 77 -13.28 -2.35 -5.87
C PHE A 77 -12.44 -3.27 -5.00
N ARG A 78 -13.11 -4.01 -4.14
CA ARG A 78 -12.56 -5.14 -3.41
C ARG A 78 -13.20 -6.39 -3.97
N TYR A 79 -12.39 -7.38 -4.33
CA TYR A 79 -12.93 -8.65 -4.76
C TYR A 79 -13.79 -9.23 -3.62
N ARG A 80 -15.10 -9.33 -3.85
CA ARG A 80 -16.09 -9.85 -2.88
C ARG A 80 -15.96 -9.25 -1.48
N ALA A 81 -15.70 -7.95 -1.42
CA ALA A 81 -15.51 -7.16 -0.20
C ALA A 81 -14.30 -7.56 0.68
N PHE A 82 -13.42 -8.46 0.24
CA PHE A 82 -12.19 -8.76 0.97
C PHE A 82 -11.29 -7.52 1.08
N ASN A 83 -10.70 -7.35 2.26
CA ASN A 83 -9.67 -6.34 2.48
C ASN A 83 -8.43 -6.67 1.65
N GLN A 84 -7.69 -5.64 1.20
CA GLN A 84 -6.45 -5.80 0.41
C GLN A 84 -5.40 -6.69 1.09
N LYS A 85 -5.38 -6.78 2.42
CA LYS A 85 -4.49 -7.67 3.17
C LYS A 85 -4.67 -9.16 2.86
N TYR A 86 -5.79 -9.53 2.22
CA TYR A 86 -6.09 -10.90 1.79
C TYR A 86 -5.76 -11.16 0.31
N ASN A 87 -5.54 -10.11 -0.48
CA ASN A 87 -5.09 -10.24 -1.86
C ASN A 87 -3.58 -10.43 -1.90
N GLU A 88 -3.13 -11.51 -2.49
CA GLU A 88 -1.71 -11.89 -2.54
C GLU A 88 -1.08 -11.50 -3.87
N ILE A 89 0.02 -10.78 -3.81
CA ILE A 89 0.79 -10.37 -4.98
C ILE A 89 2.11 -11.11 -5.00
N TYR A 90 2.44 -11.65 -6.17
CA TYR A 90 3.67 -12.39 -6.43
C TYR A 90 4.43 -11.76 -7.60
N ILE A 91 5.74 -11.91 -7.61
CA ILE A 91 6.60 -11.61 -8.76
C ILE A 91 7.48 -12.82 -8.99
N ASN A 92 7.35 -13.45 -10.17
CA ASN A 92 7.99 -14.73 -10.50
C ASN A 92 7.78 -15.82 -9.40
N GLY A 93 6.60 -15.84 -8.78
CA GLY A 93 6.25 -16.76 -7.71
C GLY A 93 6.72 -16.35 -6.30
N ALA A 94 7.54 -15.30 -6.15
CA ALA A 94 7.91 -14.77 -4.84
C ALA A 94 6.82 -13.85 -4.28
N PRO A 95 6.33 -14.04 -3.04
CA PRO A 95 5.36 -13.14 -2.41
C PRO A 95 6.02 -11.79 -2.12
N VAL A 96 5.31 -10.69 -2.43
CA VAL A 96 5.82 -9.32 -2.31
C VAL A 96 4.97 -8.40 -1.44
N ASN A 97 3.86 -8.89 -0.89
CA ASN A 97 3.10 -8.17 0.11
C ASN A 97 3.99 -7.81 1.31
N ASP A 98 3.82 -6.63 1.86
CA ASP A 98 4.48 -6.22 3.10
C ASP A 98 4.13 -7.21 4.22
N VAL A 99 5.14 -7.74 4.89
CA VAL A 99 4.95 -8.82 5.88
C VAL A 99 4.35 -8.30 7.18
N GLU A 100 4.57 -7.02 7.49
CA GLU A 100 4.00 -6.40 8.68
C GLU A 100 2.54 -5.98 8.48
N ARG A 101 2.23 -5.39 7.31
CA ARG A 101 0.89 -4.84 7.00
C ARG A 101 0.01 -5.78 6.19
N GLY A 102 0.58 -6.77 5.53
CA GLY A 102 -0.14 -7.72 4.67
C GLY A 102 -0.53 -7.16 3.29
N GLN A 103 -0.22 -5.92 2.99
CA GLN A 103 -0.61 -5.23 1.76
C GLN A 103 0.57 -5.07 0.81
N PHE A 104 0.30 -5.02 -0.49
CA PHE A 104 1.31 -4.68 -1.49
C PHE A 104 1.27 -3.19 -1.80
N SER A 105 2.44 -2.54 -1.77
CA SER A 105 2.58 -1.16 -2.23
C SER A 105 2.75 -1.13 -3.74
N PHE A 106 1.69 -0.80 -4.47
CA PHE A 106 1.73 -0.68 -5.93
C PHE A 106 2.62 0.47 -6.42
N SER A 107 2.93 1.45 -5.57
CA SER A 107 3.90 2.50 -5.89
C SER A 107 5.27 1.93 -6.20
N SER A 108 5.66 0.83 -5.58
CA SER A 108 6.96 0.18 -5.80
C SER A 108 7.17 -0.32 -7.24
N VAL A 109 6.09 -0.54 -7.99
CA VAL A 109 6.08 -0.94 -9.40
C VAL A 109 5.42 0.12 -10.30
N GLY A 110 4.97 1.23 -9.71
CA GLY A 110 4.29 2.32 -10.40
C GLY A 110 5.21 3.03 -11.39
N GLY A 111 5.16 3.04 -12.59
CA GLY A 111 6.09 3.57 -13.59
C GLY A 111 6.81 2.47 -14.38
N LEU A 112 6.62 1.20 -14.01
CA LEU A 112 7.14 0.04 -14.73
C LEU A 112 6.15 -0.52 -15.75
N ASN A 113 5.22 0.26 -16.25
CA ASN A 113 4.02 -0.16 -17.00
C ASN A 113 4.20 -1.31 -17.99
N GLN A 114 5.30 -1.33 -18.73
CA GLN A 114 5.59 -2.42 -19.67
C GLN A 114 5.90 -3.74 -18.94
N MET A 115 6.64 -3.66 -17.83
CA MET A 115 7.12 -4.82 -17.08
C MET A 115 6.00 -5.49 -16.30
N THR A 116 4.96 -4.73 -15.91
CA THR A 116 3.80 -5.22 -15.16
C THR A 116 2.65 -5.73 -16.04
N ARG A 117 2.82 -5.76 -17.38
CA ARG A 117 1.78 -6.25 -18.29
C ARG A 117 1.63 -7.75 -18.33
N ASN A 118 2.72 -8.47 -18.10
CA ASN A 118 2.70 -9.92 -18.08
C ASN A 118 2.35 -10.37 -16.65
N VAL A 119 1.08 -10.64 -16.42
CA VAL A 119 0.54 -11.04 -15.13
C VAL A 119 -0.33 -12.29 -15.29
N ASP A 120 -0.03 -13.29 -14.47
CA ASP A 120 -0.90 -14.43 -14.22
C ASP A 120 -1.72 -14.11 -12.97
N PHE A 121 -3.01 -14.24 -13.05
CA PHE A 121 -3.84 -14.10 -11.87
C PHE A 121 -4.59 -15.40 -11.62
N SER A 122 -4.94 -15.60 -10.35
CA SER A 122 -5.74 -16.73 -9.93
C SER A 122 -6.87 -16.22 -9.07
N LEU A 123 -8.09 -16.56 -9.45
CA LEU A 123 -9.24 -16.42 -8.59
C LEU A 123 -9.10 -17.35 -7.37
N PRO A 124 -9.86 -17.15 -6.28
CA PRO A 124 -9.65 -17.90 -5.04
C PRO A 124 -9.60 -19.41 -5.18
N PHE A 125 -10.39 -19.96 -6.11
CA PHE A 125 -10.52 -21.40 -6.30
C PHE A 125 -9.86 -21.93 -7.57
N GLU A 126 -9.10 -21.09 -8.28
CA GLU A 126 -8.29 -21.52 -9.41
C GLU A 126 -6.96 -22.11 -8.94
N SER A 127 -6.53 -23.20 -9.59
CA SER A 127 -5.23 -23.80 -9.36
C SER A 127 -4.14 -22.97 -10.04
N ASN A 128 -2.99 -22.84 -9.41
CA ASN A 128 -1.81 -22.20 -9.97
C ASN A 128 -0.53 -22.99 -9.63
N ASN A 129 0.59 -22.60 -10.21
CA ASN A 129 1.87 -23.30 -10.09
C ASN A 129 2.90 -22.58 -9.18
N TYR A 130 2.49 -21.59 -8.41
CA TYR A 130 3.40 -20.80 -7.58
C TYR A 130 3.01 -20.73 -6.10
N ALA A 131 1.75 -20.99 -5.73
CA ALA A 131 1.31 -21.01 -4.34
C ALA A 131 -0.04 -21.72 -4.15
N MET A 132 -0.41 -22.08 -2.92
CA MET A 132 -1.81 -22.14 -2.53
C MET A 132 -2.23 -20.73 -2.10
N THR A 133 -2.84 -19.99 -3.00
CA THR A 133 -3.24 -18.60 -2.78
C THR A 133 -4.40 -18.46 -1.82
N GLY A 134 -4.52 -17.28 -1.19
CA GLY A 134 -5.60 -16.96 -0.25
C GLY A 134 -6.97 -16.80 -0.90
N MET A 135 -8.00 -16.62 -0.05
CA MET A 135 -9.42 -16.58 -0.45
C MET A 135 -9.85 -15.29 -1.15
N ALA A 136 -8.95 -14.32 -1.32
CA ALA A 136 -9.20 -13.11 -2.10
C ALA A 136 -8.52 -13.12 -3.48
N GLY A 137 -7.89 -14.25 -3.86
CA GLY A 137 -7.16 -14.40 -5.10
C GLY A 137 -5.77 -13.79 -5.09
N SER A 138 -5.09 -13.88 -6.22
CA SER A 138 -3.70 -13.42 -6.36
C SER A 138 -3.36 -12.96 -7.76
N ASN A 139 -2.33 -12.11 -7.86
CA ASN A 139 -1.68 -11.72 -9.09
C ASN A 139 -0.21 -12.13 -9.04
N ASN A 140 0.31 -12.73 -10.10
CA ASN A 140 1.72 -13.10 -10.24
C ASN A 140 2.32 -12.40 -11.46
N TYR A 141 3.12 -11.38 -11.25
CA TYR A 141 3.81 -10.64 -12.31
C TYR A 141 5.04 -11.43 -12.81
N ASN A 142 5.22 -11.46 -14.12
CA ASN A 142 6.37 -12.10 -14.74
C ASN A 142 7.40 -11.06 -15.17
N PHE A 143 8.50 -10.98 -14.44
CA PHE A 143 9.59 -10.02 -14.68
C PHE A 143 10.79 -10.62 -15.43
N ARG A 144 10.59 -11.76 -16.10
CA ARG A 144 11.63 -12.36 -16.95
C ARG A 144 11.78 -11.60 -18.26
N SER A 145 12.99 -11.18 -18.59
CA SER A 145 13.28 -10.34 -19.77
C SER A 145 12.90 -10.99 -21.10
N GLY A 146 13.00 -12.31 -21.19
CA GLY A 146 12.64 -13.04 -22.42
C GLY A 146 11.15 -13.11 -22.71
N ASN A 147 10.30 -12.81 -21.72
CA ASN A 147 8.84 -12.80 -21.88
C ASN A 147 8.30 -11.41 -22.28
N MET A 148 9.18 -10.44 -22.44
CA MET A 148 8.80 -9.08 -22.80
C MET A 148 8.88 -8.87 -24.31
N ALA A 149 7.91 -8.19 -24.91
CA ALA A 149 7.89 -7.90 -26.34
C ALA A 149 9.13 -7.09 -26.73
N ALA A 150 9.90 -7.60 -27.71
CA ALA A 150 11.12 -6.96 -28.18
C ALA A 150 10.83 -5.61 -28.86
N GLY A 151 11.74 -4.66 -28.70
CA GLY A 151 11.68 -3.37 -29.35
C GLY A 151 11.95 -2.19 -28.41
N HIS A 152 11.82 -1.02 -28.97
CA HIS A 152 11.94 0.26 -28.26
C HIS A 152 10.55 0.89 -28.12
N ARG A 153 10.29 1.51 -26.98
CA ARG A 153 9.05 2.24 -26.78
C ARG A 153 9.31 3.54 -26.04
N ILE A 154 8.81 4.63 -26.59
CA ILE A 154 8.75 5.93 -25.95
C ILE A 154 7.29 6.26 -25.68
N SER A 155 6.96 6.72 -24.48
CA SER A 155 5.63 7.17 -24.13
C SER A 155 5.71 8.50 -23.40
N LEU A 156 4.90 9.45 -23.85
CA LEU A 156 4.69 10.74 -23.20
C LEU A 156 3.23 10.84 -22.81
N ALA A 157 2.95 11.29 -21.60
CA ALA A 157 1.60 11.46 -21.11
C ALA A 157 1.47 12.72 -20.28
N GLY A 158 0.33 13.41 -20.41
CA GLY A 158 -0.12 14.46 -19.53
C GLY A 158 -1.25 13.96 -18.62
N ALA A 159 -1.28 14.40 -17.38
CA ALA A 159 -2.32 14.07 -16.41
C ALA A 159 -2.66 15.30 -15.55
N ASN A 160 -3.87 15.31 -15.02
CA ASN A 160 -4.36 16.37 -14.13
C ASN A 160 -4.59 15.86 -12.69
N ARG A 161 -3.79 14.89 -12.25
CA ARG A 161 -3.87 14.31 -10.91
C ARG A 161 -2.59 14.58 -10.12
N ASN A 162 -1.90 13.55 -9.65
CA ASN A 162 -0.73 13.70 -8.80
C ASN A 162 0.47 14.24 -9.58
N TYR A 163 0.66 13.85 -10.83
CA TYR A 163 1.68 14.41 -11.73
C TYR A 163 1.06 15.08 -12.94
N THR A 164 1.79 16.02 -13.52
CA THR A 164 1.37 16.75 -14.72
C THR A 164 1.92 16.10 -15.99
N MET A 165 3.14 15.60 -15.93
CA MET A 165 3.81 14.99 -17.07
C MET A 165 4.51 13.68 -16.70
N ARG A 166 4.52 12.75 -17.65
CA ARG A 166 5.27 11.50 -17.60
C ARG A 166 6.01 11.28 -18.90
N GLY A 167 7.31 11.03 -18.81
CA GLY A 167 8.12 10.51 -19.90
C GLY A 167 8.58 9.09 -19.56
N MET A 168 8.46 8.16 -20.51
CA MET A 168 8.86 6.78 -20.32
C MET A 168 9.63 6.29 -21.55
N TYR A 169 10.73 5.57 -21.30
CA TYR A 169 11.47 4.82 -22.30
C TYR A 169 11.60 3.37 -21.86
N THR A 170 11.28 2.44 -22.75
CA THR A 170 11.41 1.00 -22.51
C THR A 170 12.17 0.38 -23.68
N TYR A 171 13.09 -0.52 -23.36
CA TYR A 171 13.82 -1.34 -24.29
C TYR A 171 13.78 -2.80 -23.88
N ASN A 172 13.45 -3.69 -24.82
CA ASN A 172 13.54 -5.12 -24.65
C ASN A 172 14.23 -5.73 -25.89
N SER A 173 15.25 -6.52 -25.68
CA SER A 173 16.01 -7.11 -26.81
C SER A 173 15.32 -8.34 -27.42
N GLY A 174 14.44 -9.02 -26.67
CA GLY A 174 14.12 -10.42 -26.95
C GLY A 174 15.34 -11.33 -26.76
N PHE A 175 15.20 -12.63 -27.01
CA PHE A 175 16.34 -13.56 -26.99
C PHE A 175 17.19 -13.43 -28.26
N ASN A 176 18.49 -13.29 -28.09
CA ASN A 176 19.45 -13.38 -29.19
C ASN A 176 19.85 -14.83 -29.46
N ALA A 177 20.62 -15.07 -30.53
CA ALA A 177 21.09 -16.41 -30.92
C ALA A 177 21.94 -17.13 -29.84
N LYS A 178 22.52 -16.37 -28.91
CA LYS A 178 23.28 -16.92 -27.78
C LYS A 178 22.39 -17.14 -26.54
N GLY A 179 21.08 -16.96 -26.62
CA GLY A 179 20.12 -17.17 -25.54
C GLY A 179 20.12 -16.08 -24.46
N TRP A 180 20.57 -14.87 -24.76
CA TRP A 180 20.48 -13.73 -23.87
C TRP A 180 19.29 -12.83 -24.22
N ALA A 181 18.58 -12.36 -23.20
CA ALA A 181 17.58 -11.31 -23.31
C ALA A 181 17.85 -10.21 -22.27
N PHE A 182 17.67 -8.96 -22.67
CA PHE A 182 17.88 -7.77 -21.87
C PHE A 182 16.62 -6.92 -21.88
N SER A 183 16.28 -6.32 -20.75
CA SER A 183 15.15 -5.41 -20.60
C SER A 183 15.54 -4.21 -19.75
N GLY A 184 15.06 -3.05 -20.15
CA GLY A 184 15.26 -1.81 -19.41
C GLY A 184 14.04 -0.90 -19.51
N ASN A 185 13.70 -0.25 -18.41
CA ASN A 185 12.69 0.81 -18.38
C ASN A 185 13.21 1.97 -17.54
N LEU A 186 12.93 3.18 -18.02
CA LEU A 186 13.15 4.41 -17.27
C LEU A 186 11.92 5.29 -17.43
N THR A 187 11.32 5.70 -16.31
CA THR A 187 10.14 6.54 -16.30
C THR A 187 10.34 7.70 -15.34
N TYR A 188 10.08 8.91 -15.81
CA TYR A 188 10.05 10.08 -14.95
C TYR A 188 8.65 10.70 -14.93
N ARG A 189 8.12 10.94 -13.73
CA ARG A 189 6.83 11.56 -13.47
C ARG A 189 7.05 12.82 -12.67
N TRP A 190 6.43 13.91 -13.09
CA TRP A 190 6.75 15.21 -12.53
C TRP A 190 5.54 16.13 -12.44
N ALA A 191 5.46 16.88 -11.34
CA ALA A 191 4.60 18.02 -11.15
C ALA A 191 5.20 18.99 -10.13
N ASN A 192 5.46 20.23 -10.51
CA ASN A 192 5.76 21.31 -9.57
C ASN A 192 4.53 21.75 -8.79
N ARG A 193 3.38 21.63 -9.43
CA ARG A 193 2.06 21.85 -8.86
C ARG A 193 1.19 20.71 -9.33
N GLY A 194 0.77 19.87 -8.37
CA GLY A 194 -0.23 18.85 -8.59
C GLY A 194 -1.62 19.46 -8.85
N TYR A 195 -2.61 18.62 -9.10
CA TYR A 195 -4.00 19.04 -9.26
C TYR A 195 -4.51 19.83 -8.04
N VAL A 196 -4.16 19.40 -6.84
CA VAL A 196 -4.44 20.11 -5.60
C VAL A 196 -3.31 21.09 -5.30
N GLU A 197 -3.65 22.31 -4.95
CA GLU A 197 -2.66 23.35 -4.68
C GLU A 197 -1.79 23.01 -3.46
N GLY A 198 -0.52 23.42 -3.52
CA GLY A 198 0.49 23.12 -2.49
C GLY A 198 1.01 21.67 -2.55
N THR A 199 0.59 20.88 -3.52
CA THR A 199 1.17 19.56 -3.77
C THR A 199 2.19 19.59 -4.90
N PHE A 200 3.18 18.73 -4.81
CA PHE A 200 4.17 18.44 -5.85
C PHE A 200 4.43 16.95 -5.95
N TYR A 201 5.04 16.52 -7.04
CA TYR A 201 5.33 15.12 -7.29
C TYR A 201 6.59 14.95 -8.13
N ASN A 202 7.55 14.16 -7.66
CA ASN A 202 8.75 13.78 -8.38
C ASN A 202 8.99 12.28 -8.17
N ALA A 203 9.00 11.52 -9.26
CA ALA A 203 9.30 10.09 -9.19
C ALA A 203 10.08 9.64 -10.41
N LEU A 204 11.21 8.99 -10.14
CA LEU A 204 12.02 8.30 -11.14
C LEU A 204 11.83 6.79 -10.93
N SER A 205 11.33 6.07 -11.93
CA SER A 205 11.21 4.62 -11.88
C SER A 205 12.20 3.99 -12.84
N TYR A 206 12.90 2.96 -12.40
CA TYR A 206 13.81 2.20 -13.23
C TYR A 206 13.57 0.69 -13.12
N PHE A 207 13.85 -0.01 -14.20
CA PHE A 207 13.90 -1.47 -14.26
C PHE A 207 15.09 -1.88 -15.13
N ILE A 208 15.84 -2.88 -14.68
CA ILE A 208 16.91 -3.53 -15.44
C ILE A 208 16.74 -5.03 -15.26
N GLY A 209 16.66 -5.76 -16.38
CA GLY A 209 16.50 -7.19 -16.39
C GLY A 209 17.47 -7.84 -17.38
N VAL A 210 17.98 -9.01 -17.00
CA VAL A 210 18.77 -9.89 -17.87
C VAL A 210 18.33 -11.32 -17.67
N GLN A 211 18.23 -12.07 -18.77
CA GLN A 211 17.90 -13.50 -18.76
C GLN A 211 18.84 -14.26 -19.69
N LYS A 212 19.24 -15.44 -19.25
CA LYS A 212 20.09 -16.35 -20.01
C LYS A 212 19.45 -17.73 -20.08
N LEU A 213 19.32 -18.26 -21.28
CA LEU A 213 18.97 -19.66 -21.54
C LEU A 213 20.24 -20.47 -21.77
N PHE A 214 20.35 -21.65 -21.13
CA PHE A 214 21.44 -22.58 -21.30
C PHE A 214 20.96 -24.02 -21.07
N GLY A 215 20.93 -24.83 -22.13
CA GLY A 215 20.35 -26.17 -22.09
C GLY A 215 18.90 -26.12 -21.55
N ASN A 216 18.62 -26.92 -20.55
CA ASN A 216 17.31 -27.01 -19.91
C ASN A 216 17.09 -25.95 -18.78
N HIS A 217 17.99 -24.99 -18.67
CA HIS A 217 17.95 -23.99 -17.61
C HIS A 217 17.72 -22.59 -18.17
N SER A 218 17.05 -21.76 -17.36
CA SER A 218 16.95 -20.32 -17.55
C SER A 218 17.28 -19.62 -16.25
N LEU A 219 18.18 -18.64 -16.30
CA LEU A 219 18.50 -17.78 -15.17
C LEU A 219 18.10 -16.36 -15.51
N SER A 220 17.26 -15.75 -14.69
CA SER A 220 16.79 -14.38 -14.85
C SER A 220 17.14 -13.56 -13.62
N PHE A 221 17.76 -12.42 -13.83
CA PHE A 221 17.98 -11.39 -12.80
C PHE A 221 17.24 -10.14 -13.20
N SER A 222 16.54 -9.53 -12.24
CA SER A 222 15.87 -8.24 -12.41
C SER A 222 16.08 -7.37 -11.20
N THR A 223 16.26 -6.07 -11.41
CA THR A 223 16.26 -5.08 -10.34
C THR A 223 15.45 -3.86 -10.76
N TRP A 224 14.74 -3.30 -9.79
CA TRP A 224 13.91 -2.11 -10.01
C TRP A 224 13.78 -1.29 -8.75
N GLY A 225 13.33 -0.06 -8.93
CA GLY A 225 13.02 0.87 -7.86
C GLY A 225 12.31 2.09 -8.38
N ASN A 226 11.68 2.79 -7.45
CA ASN A 226 10.87 3.97 -7.75
C ASN A 226 11.11 5.06 -6.69
N PRO A 227 12.33 5.69 -6.65
CA PRO A 227 12.53 6.83 -5.76
C PRO A 227 11.50 7.90 -6.05
N THR A 228 10.73 8.24 -5.03
CA THR A 228 9.62 9.18 -5.10
C THR A 228 9.73 10.20 -3.97
N GLU A 229 9.54 11.46 -4.30
CA GLU A 229 9.31 12.54 -3.36
C GLU A 229 8.04 13.27 -3.74
N ARG A 230 7.11 13.37 -2.82
CA ARG A 230 5.81 14.01 -3.06
C ARG A 230 5.28 14.67 -1.81
N SER A 231 4.47 15.69 -1.98
CA SER A 231 3.66 16.22 -0.88
C SER A 231 2.23 15.69 -0.95
N THR A 232 1.56 15.70 0.20
CA THR A 232 0.19 15.22 0.32
C THR A 232 -0.79 16.36 0.50
N GLN A 233 -2.07 16.07 0.25
CA GLN A 233 -3.18 16.93 0.66
C GLN A 233 -3.78 16.43 1.97
N GLY A 234 -4.32 17.35 2.78
CA GLY A 234 -5.13 17.02 3.95
C GLY A 234 -6.60 16.85 3.57
N ALA A 235 -7.28 15.97 4.27
CA ALA A 235 -8.73 16.02 4.33
C ALA A 235 -9.12 17.25 5.15
N ALA A 236 -10.04 18.07 4.64
CA ALA A 236 -10.59 19.22 5.33
C ALA A 236 -12.09 18.99 5.58
N THR A 237 -12.67 19.78 6.49
CA THR A 237 -14.11 19.73 6.75
C THR A 237 -14.89 20.42 5.63
N ASP A 238 -16.18 20.09 5.49
CA ASP A 238 -17.08 20.78 4.54
C ASP A 238 -17.13 22.29 4.80
N GLU A 239 -17.06 22.70 6.05
CA GLU A 239 -16.98 24.11 6.43
C GLU A 239 -15.74 24.79 5.86
N SER A 240 -14.58 24.12 5.93
CA SER A 240 -13.33 24.65 5.38
C SER A 240 -13.39 24.78 3.85
N PHE A 241 -13.98 23.80 3.15
CA PHE A 241 -14.21 23.86 1.71
C PHE A 241 -15.18 25.00 1.35
N TRP A 242 -16.24 25.18 2.12
CA TRP A 242 -17.21 26.24 1.93
C TRP A 242 -16.59 27.63 2.13
N ILE A 243 -15.83 27.84 3.22
CA ILE A 243 -15.14 29.12 3.49
C ILE A 243 -14.09 29.41 2.40
N ALA A 244 -13.38 28.39 1.94
CA ALA A 244 -12.40 28.52 0.87
C ALA A 244 -13.04 28.75 -0.50
N ASN A 245 -14.32 28.41 -0.67
CA ASN A 245 -15.03 28.29 -1.95
C ASN A 245 -14.24 27.44 -2.96
N ASP A 246 -13.63 26.37 -2.46
CA ASP A 246 -12.75 25.50 -3.25
C ASP A 246 -12.73 24.07 -2.67
N TYR A 247 -13.25 23.10 -3.42
CA TYR A 247 -13.22 21.67 -3.04
C TYR A 247 -11.83 21.02 -3.16
N GLN A 248 -10.84 21.75 -3.67
CA GLN A 248 -9.43 21.34 -3.72
C GLN A 248 -8.59 22.02 -2.63
N TYR A 249 -9.24 22.66 -1.66
CA TYR A 249 -8.56 23.28 -0.54
C TYR A 249 -7.66 22.24 0.16
N ASN A 250 -6.42 22.65 0.45
CA ASN A 250 -5.43 21.84 1.15
C ASN A 250 -4.83 22.64 2.31
N PRO A 251 -5.06 22.24 3.56
CA PRO A 251 -4.55 22.94 4.74
C PRO A 251 -3.06 22.68 5.04
N TYR A 252 -2.42 21.73 4.37
CA TYR A 252 -1.07 21.25 4.73
C TYR A 252 0.08 22.13 4.22
N TRP A 253 -0.19 23.18 3.51
CA TRP A 253 0.84 24.05 2.99
C TRP A 253 0.64 25.52 3.35
N GLY A 254 1.70 26.31 3.23
CA GLY A 254 1.67 27.75 3.38
C GLY A 254 2.86 28.40 2.68
N TYR A 255 2.96 29.71 2.78
CA TYR A 255 4.10 30.44 2.23
C TYR A 255 5.21 30.60 3.28
N GLN A 256 6.43 30.30 2.88
CA GLN A 256 7.67 30.61 3.58
C GLN A 256 8.57 31.39 2.63
N ASP A 257 8.91 32.60 2.97
CA ASP A 257 9.75 33.50 2.14
C ASP A 257 9.26 33.57 0.66
N GLY A 258 7.94 33.67 0.49
CA GLY A 258 7.28 33.74 -0.81
C GLY A 258 7.19 32.42 -1.58
N LYS A 259 7.75 31.31 -1.06
CA LYS A 259 7.69 29.98 -1.66
C LYS A 259 6.65 29.12 -0.95
N LYS A 260 6.00 28.22 -1.71
CA LYS A 260 5.07 27.24 -1.13
C LYS A 260 5.86 26.16 -0.41
N ARG A 261 5.53 25.92 0.84
CA ARG A 261 6.06 24.83 1.66
C ARG A 261 4.90 23.96 2.15
N ASN A 262 4.96 22.68 1.89
CA ASN A 262 4.02 21.70 2.42
C ASN A 262 4.60 21.05 3.68
N SER A 263 3.78 20.87 4.71
CA SER A 263 4.20 20.25 5.98
C SER A 263 4.27 18.73 5.91
N ARG A 264 3.63 18.12 4.90
CA ARG A 264 3.57 16.68 4.73
C ARG A 264 4.21 16.27 3.41
N VAL A 265 5.48 15.89 3.51
CA VAL A 265 6.29 15.39 2.40
C VAL A 265 6.60 13.92 2.65
N VAL A 266 6.32 13.10 1.66
CA VAL A 266 6.63 11.67 1.66
C VAL A 266 7.81 11.42 0.72
N THR A 267 8.82 10.72 1.24
CA THR A 267 9.93 10.19 0.45
C THR A 267 9.89 8.67 0.55
N ASP A 268 9.80 8.00 -0.57
CA ASP A 268 9.73 6.53 -0.64
C ASP A 268 10.72 6.00 -1.69
N PHE A 269 11.48 4.99 -1.31
CA PHE A 269 12.36 4.27 -2.22
C PHE A 269 12.56 2.83 -1.76
N ALA A 270 12.16 1.87 -2.59
CA ALA A 270 12.25 0.45 -2.29
C ALA A 270 13.02 -0.32 -3.39
N PRO A 271 14.36 -0.17 -3.49
CA PRO A 271 15.16 -0.96 -4.41
C PRO A 271 14.94 -2.45 -4.13
N THR A 272 14.64 -3.18 -5.19
CA THR A 272 14.33 -4.61 -5.15
C THR A 272 15.18 -5.34 -6.17
N ALA A 273 15.71 -6.50 -5.79
CA ALA A 273 16.45 -7.40 -6.65
C ALA A 273 15.80 -8.78 -6.62
N LEU A 274 15.70 -9.42 -7.78
CA LEU A 274 15.03 -10.68 -8.00
C LEU A 274 15.92 -11.58 -8.86
N LEU A 275 16.22 -12.77 -8.37
CA LEU A 275 16.90 -13.83 -9.09
C LEU A 275 15.95 -15.03 -9.25
N THR A 276 15.68 -15.44 -10.47
CA THR A 276 14.82 -16.59 -10.76
C THR A 276 15.59 -17.60 -11.60
N TRP A 277 15.59 -18.83 -11.12
CA TRP A 277 16.13 -19.99 -11.82
C TRP A 277 14.99 -20.93 -12.19
N ASP A 278 14.78 -21.13 -13.48
CA ASP A 278 13.87 -22.12 -14.04
C ASP A 278 14.68 -23.31 -14.56
N TRP A 279 14.31 -24.52 -14.17
CA TRP A 279 14.92 -25.76 -14.62
C TRP A 279 13.86 -26.73 -15.16
N ASN A 280 13.90 -26.97 -16.47
CA ASN A 280 13.11 -28.02 -17.10
C ASN A 280 13.84 -29.36 -16.91
N ILE A 281 13.51 -30.08 -15.81
CA ILE A 281 14.13 -31.35 -15.45
C ILE A 281 13.91 -32.37 -16.56
N ASN A 282 12.69 -32.39 -17.10
CA ASN A 282 12.28 -33.13 -18.29
C ASN A 282 11.04 -32.47 -18.91
N ASN A 283 10.47 -33.03 -19.96
CA ASN A 283 9.30 -32.47 -20.66
C ASN A 283 8.06 -32.31 -19.76
N ASN A 284 7.96 -33.09 -18.67
CA ASN A 284 6.80 -33.12 -17.79
C ASN A 284 7.07 -32.50 -16.42
N THR A 285 8.33 -32.09 -16.13
CA THR A 285 8.70 -31.62 -14.78
C THR A 285 9.55 -30.36 -14.89
N LYS A 286 9.07 -29.31 -14.24
CA LYS A 286 9.74 -28.02 -14.15
C LYS A 286 9.93 -27.62 -12.69
N LEU A 287 11.10 -27.12 -12.34
CA LEU A 287 11.40 -26.46 -11.05
C LEU A 287 11.62 -24.98 -11.30
N THR A 288 10.98 -24.15 -10.51
CA THR A 288 11.22 -22.70 -10.48
C THR A 288 11.66 -22.30 -9.07
N THR A 289 12.84 -21.71 -8.95
CA THR A 289 13.34 -21.18 -7.67
C THR A 289 13.58 -19.69 -7.79
N THR A 290 13.06 -18.92 -6.86
CA THR A 290 13.14 -17.46 -6.87
C THR A 290 13.65 -16.94 -5.53
N LEU A 291 14.68 -16.08 -5.59
CA LEU A 291 15.20 -15.33 -4.46
C LEU A 291 14.93 -13.84 -4.69
N LEU A 292 14.26 -13.20 -3.74
CA LEU A 292 13.97 -11.77 -3.78
C LEU A 292 14.52 -11.09 -2.53
N GLY A 293 15.21 -9.96 -2.73
CA GLY A 293 15.66 -9.05 -1.68
C GLY A 293 15.15 -7.64 -1.94
N LYS A 294 14.63 -6.99 -0.89
CA LYS A 294 14.12 -5.61 -0.93
C LYS A 294 14.63 -4.84 0.28
N TYR A 295 15.07 -3.61 0.06
CA TYR A 295 15.31 -2.63 1.11
C TYR A 295 14.37 -1.44 0.90
N SER A 296 13.42 -1.25 1.79
CA SER A 296 12.46 -0.16 1.71
C SER A 296 12.84 0.96 2.67
N MET A 297 12.87 2.18 2.15
CA MET A 297 13.09 3.42 2.89
C MET A 297 11.85 4.30 2.71
N TYR A 298 11.11 4.50 3.79
CA TYR A 298 9.92 5.34 3.79
C TYR A 298 10.04 6.40 4.87
N LYS A 299 9.83 7.66 4.47
CA LYS A 299 9.82 8.82 5.35
C LYS A 299 8.59 9.68 5.07
N SER A 300 7.87 10.09 6.11
CA SER A 300 6.74 11.01 6.01
C SER A 300 6.87 12.12 7.05
N THR A 301 6.87 13.37 6.61
CA THR A 301 6.98 14.53 7.52
C THR A 301 5.61 14.95 8.06
N LYS A 302 5.62 15.64 9.20
CA LYS A 302 4.44 16.26 9.81
C LYS A 302 4.85 17.49 10.62
N LEU A 303 4.14 18.61 10.41
CA LEU A 303 4.21 19.73 11.34
C LEU A 303 3.54 19.33 12.65
N ASN A 304 4.24 19.55 13.76
CA ASN A 304 3.76 19.26 15.10
C ASN A 304 4.01 20.46 16.03
N TYR A 305 3.42 20.42 17.22
CA TYR A 305 3.55 21.47 18.20
C TYR A 305 3.73 20.90 19.61
N ASN A 306 4.28 21.71 20.48
CA ASN A 306 4.62 21.35 21.84
C ASN A 306 4.21 22.49 22.77
N ASN A 307 3.25 22.24 23.64
CA ASN A 307 2.71 23.21 24.59
C ASN A 307 2.38 24.57 23.95
N ALA A 308 1.73 24.52 22.78
CA ALA A 308 1.37 25.66 21.95
C ALA A 308 0.04 25.40 21.24
N ASP A 309 -0.55 26.43 20.65
CA ASP A 309 -1.77 26.29 19.85
C ASP A 309 -1.52 25.45 18.59
N ASN A 310 -2.54 24.67 18.20
CA ASN A 310 -2.48 23.87 16.97
C ASN A 310 -2.27 24.79 15.74
N PRO A 311 -1.20 24.60 14.96
CA PRO A 311 -0.86 25.46 13.84
C PRO A 311 -1.66 25.17 12.56
N GLN A 312 -2.54 24.17 12.56
CA GLN A 312 -3.31 23.82 11.38
C GLN A 312 -4.44 24.84 11.15
N PRO A 313 -4.55 25.41 9.94
CA PRO A 313 -5.54 26.45 9.65
C PRO A 313 -6.99 25.93 9.61
N ASP A 314 -7.19 24.62 9.46
CA ASP A 314 -8.48 23.94 9.48
C ASP A 314 -8.79 23.27 10.84
N TYR A 315 -8.03 23.63 11.87
CA TYR A 315 -8.28 23.15 13.23
C TYR A 315 -9.63 23.64 13.73
N TYR A 316 -10.46 22.73 14.27
CA TYR A 316 -11.86 23.03 14.59
C TYR A 316 -12.04 24.22 15.53
N LYS A 317 -11.10 24.47 16.47
CA LYS A 317 -11.20 25.61 17.41
C LYS A 317 -11.04 26.97 16.73
N VAL A 318 -10.45 27.05 15.54
CA VAL A 318 -10.32 28.30 14.77
C VAL A 318 -11.43 28.47 13.73
N LEU A 319 -12.23 27.42 13.50
CA LEU A 319 -13.34 27.47 12.56
C LEU A 319 -14.57 28.16 13.17
N PRO A 320 -15.38 28.84 12.37
CA PRO A 320 -16.60 29.50 12.86
C PRO A 320 -17.56 28.58 13.61
N SER A 321 -17.68 27.31 13.17
CA SER A 321 -18.54 26.30 13.83
C SER A 321 -18.19 26.03 15.30
N ASN A 322 -16.96 26.34 15.72
CA ASN A 322 -16.57 26.22 17.13
C ASN A 322 -17.43 27.11 18.08
N PHE A 323 -17.99 28.17 17.55
CA PHE A 323 -18.82 29.12 18.33
C PHE A 323 -20.31 28.73 18.32
N TYR A 324 -20.73 27.63 17.67
CA TYR A 324 -22.10 27.14 17.72
C TYR A 324 -22.44 26.57 19.10
N ASP A 325 -23.69 26.74 19.50
CA ASP A 325 -24.27 25.99 20.59
C ASP A 325 -24.76 24.63 20.09
N VAL A 326 -23.87 23.64 20.08
CA VAL A 326 -24.18 22.26 19.64
C VAL A 326 -25.13 21.51 20.58
N TRP A 327 -25.34 22.02 21.80
CA TRP A 327 -26.20 21.43 22.83
C TRP A 327 -27.52 22.17 23.02
N GLY A 328 -27.67 23.33 22.39
CA GLY A 328 -28.87 24.15 22.49
C GLY A 328 -29.92 23.84 21.44
N ASN A 329 -31.14 23.60 21.87
CA ASN A 329 -32.25 23.29 20.97
C ASN A 329 -32.94 24.50 20.34
N ILE A 330 -32.63 25.73 20.78
CA ILE A 330 -33.44 26.93 20.47
C ILE A 330 -32.61 28.02 19.78
N SER A 331 -31.33 28.12 20.07
CA SER A 331 -30.44 29.14 19.48
C SER A 331 -29.15 28.49 18.97
N ARG A 332 -28.73 28.88 17.77
CA ARG A 332 -27.46 28.49 17.19
C ARG A 332 -26.24 28.99 17.96
N PHE A 333 -26.44 30.07 18.74
CA PHE A 333 -25.41 30.68 19.56
C PHE A 333 -25.92 30.90 20.99
N LYS A 334 -25.09 30.57 21.98
CA LYS A 334 -25.44 30.77 23.42
C LYS A 334 -25.47 32.23 23.81
N THR A 335 -24.63 33.07 23.19
CA THR A 335 -24.43 34.47 23.56
C THR A 335 -24.24 35.34 22.32
N ALA A 336 -24.49 36.64 22.48
CA ALA A 336 -24.16 37.64 21.46
C ALA A 336 -22.65 37.68 21.15
N GLN A 337 -21.80 37.42 22.16
CA GLN A 337 -20.36 37.31 21.96
C GLN A 337 -19.99 36.14 21.06
N ALA A 338 -20.59 34.96 21.27
CA ALA A 338 -20.35 33.80 20.41
C ALA A 338 -20.72 34.07 18.93
N LEU A 339 -21.79 34.85 18.69
CA LEU A 339 -22.13 35.28 17.34
C LEU A 339 -21.11 36.29 16.78
N ALA A 340 -20.59 37.19 17.59
CA ALA A 340 -19.53 38.11 17.16
C ALA A 340 -18.23 37.37 16.83
N ASP A 341 -17.85 36.42 17.66
CA ASP A 341 -16.66 35.58 17.46
C ASP A 341 -16.80 34.74 16.20
N TRP A 342 -17.97 34.15 15.94
CA TRP A 342 -18.28 33.47 14.70
C TRP A 342 -18.05 34.33 13.46
N ARG A 343 -18.59 35.57 13.50
CA ARG A 343 -18.42 36.54 12.40
C ARG A 343 -16.96 36.91 12.19
N THR A 344 -16.24 37.20 13.27
CA THR A 344 -14.81 37.51 13.21
C THR A 344 -14.00 36.36 12.59
N ALA A 345 -14.24 35.11 13.03
CA ALA A 345 -13.57 33.92 12.47
C ALA A 345 -13.91 33.73 10.98
N TYR A 346 -15.20 33.88 10.62
CA TYR A 346 -15.63 33.76 9.23
C TYR A 346 -15.02 34.82 8.32
N GLU A 347 -15.10 36.11 8.74
CA GLU A 347 -14.54 37.23 8.00
C GLU A 347 -13.01 37.09 7.84
N TRP A 348 -12.32 36.71 8.90
CA TRP A 348 -10.88 36.44 8.85
C TRP A 348 -10.54 35.37 7.84
N LEU A 349 -11.11 34.19 7.98
CA LEU A 349 -10.82 33.06 7.12
C LEU A 349 -11.27 33.24 5.66
N SER A 350 -12.38 33.97 5.44
CA SER A 350 -12.88 34.21 4.07
C SER A 350 -12.14 35.33 3.35
N SER A 351 -11.57 36.32 4.09
CA SER A 351 -10.98 37.54 3.53
C SER A 351 -9.70 37.26 2.72
N SER A 352 -8.91 36.25 3.06
CA SER A 352 -7.64 35.98 2.39
C SER A 352 -7.31 34.50 2.37
N LYS A 353 -6.76 34.06 1.26
CA LYS A 353 -6.21 32.70 1.13
C LYS A 353 -5.08 32.46 2.15
N ALA A 354 -4.25 33.45 2.43
CA ALA A 354 -3.16 33.32 3.39
C ALA A 354 -3.66 32.95 4.79
N HIS A 355 -4.85 33.41 5.18
CA HIS A 355 -5.43 33.11 6.48
C HIS A 355 -5.91 31.65 6.61
N ARG A 356 -6.06 30.96 5.50
CA ARG A 356 -6.42 29.53 5.43
C ARG A 356 -5.23 28.62 5.18
N GLN A 357 -4.01 29.14 5.25
CA GLN A 357 -2.79 28.37 5.03
C GLN A 357 -1.89 28.42 6.27
N ILE A 358 -0.92 27.50 6.35
CA ILE A 358 0.08 27.50 7.43
C ILE A 358 0.90 28.78 7.34
N ASP A 359 0.91 29.54 8.43
CA ASP A 359 1.75 30.73 8.57
C ASP A 359 3.14 30.33 9.12
N TRP A 360 4.03 29.89 8.22
CA TRP A 360 5.37 29.47 8.59
C TRP A 360 6.18 30.57 9.29
N ASN A 361 6.03 31.82 8.89
CA ASN A 361 6.76 32.93 9.48
C ASN A 361 6.39 33.12 10.96
N ARG A 362 5.08 33.04 11.28
CA ARG A 362 4.60 33.08 12.67
C ARG A 362 5.19 31.93 13.50
N LEU A 363 5.31 30.73 12.94
CA LEU A 363 5.89 29.57 13.65
C LEU A 363 7.38 29.81 13.98
N TYR A 364 8.15 30.35 13.04
CA TYR A 364 9.54 30.73 13.27
C TYR A 364 9.68 31.84 14.32
N GLU A 365 8.83 32.87 14.29
CA GLU A 365 8.82 33.96 15.28
C GLU A 365 8.50 33.45 16.68
N ALA A 366 7.49 32.59 16.82
CA ALA A 366 7.12 31.99 18.09
C ALA A 366 8.31 31.17 18.68
N ASN A 367 8.97 30.39 17.87
CA ASN A 367 10.13 29.60 18.29
C ASN A 367 11.35 30.47 18.68
N ARG A 368 11.60 31.57 17.96
CA ARG A 368 12.64 32.53 18.34
C ARG A 368 12.34 33.19 19.68
N GLY A 369 11.07 33.56 19.91
CA GLY A 369 10.62 34.10 21.20
C GLY A 369 10.76 33.11 22.35
N ALA A 370 10.37 31.81 22.12
CA ALA A 370 10.57 30.74 23.10
C ALA A 370 12.06 30.52 23.41
N SER A 371 12.91 30.51 22.40
CA SER A 371 14.36 30.36 22.57
C SER A 371 15.04 31.51 23.33
N GLN A 372 14.53 32.74 23.22
CA GLN A 372 15.02 33.87 24.01
C GLN A 372 14.70 33.71 25.50
N GLN A 373 13.63 32.96 25.81
CA GLN A 373 13.22 32.66 27.18
C GLN A 373 13.85 31.34 27.70
N GLY A 374 14.71 30.69 26.92
CA GLY A 374 15.31 29.41 27.27
C GLY A 374 14.33 28.23 27.21
N ALA A 375 13.22 28.38 26.49
CA ALA A 375 12.22 27.34 26.32
C ALA A 375 12.48 26.52 25.05
N ASP A 376 11.93 25.31 25.02
CA ASP A 376 11.98 24.39 23.88
C ASP A 376 11.14 24.89 22.69
N ALA A 377 11.39 24.30 21.53
CA ALA A 377 10.62 24.54 20.33
C ALA A 377 9.11 24.36 20.59
N MET A 378 8.33 25.39 20.28
CA MET A 378 6.87 25.34 20.31
C MET A 378 6.31 24.62 19.08
N TYR A 379 6.97 24.77 17.94
CA TYR A 379 6.59 24.18 16.66
C TYR A 379 7.81 23.51 16.03
N TYR A 380 7.59 22.37 15.38
CA TYR A 380 8.66 21.62 14.72
C TYR A 380 8.08 20.72 13.62
N VAL A 381 8.92 20.37 12.67
CA VAL A 381 8.60 19.35 11.68
C VAL A 381 9.30 18.06 12.08
N GLN A 382 8.55 17.02 12.26
CA GLN A 382 9.04 15.66 12.52
C GLN A 382 8.89 14.78 11.29
N ALA A 383 9.65 13.70 11.22
CA ALA A 383 9.43 12.64 10.25
C ALA A 383 9.28 11.29 10.93
N ARG A 384 8.34 10.49 10.42
CA ARG A 384 8.19 9.08 10.73
C ARG A 384 8.91 8.25 9.67
N HIS A 385 9.67 7.27 10.11
CA HIS A 385 10.38 6.34 9.25
C HIS A 385 9.83 4.93 9.46
N ASN A 386 9.49 4.26 8.35
CA ASN A 386 9.02 2.89 8.31
C ASN A 386 9.86 2.14 7.26
N ASN A 387 11.10 1.85 7.59
CA ASN A 387 12.04 1.18 6.71
C ASN A 387 11.97 -0.33 6.93
N ASN A 388 12.28 -1.13 5.93
CA ASN A 388 12.41 -2.57 6.13
C ASN A 388 13.46 -3.22 5.22
N ILE A 389 14.01 -4.33 5.72
CA ILE A 389 14.78 -5.30 4.93
C ILE A 389 13.92 -6.55 4.82
N TYR A 390 13.63 -6.97 3.60
CA TYR A 390 12.84 -8.15 3.29
C TYR A 390 13.63 -9.09 2.39
N LEU A 391 13.67 -10.36 2.76
CA LEU A 391 14.30 -11.42 1.97
C LEU A 391 13.33 -12.60 1.89
N THR A 392 13.12 -13.15 0.70
CA THR A 392 12.31 -14.36 0.51
C THR A 392 12.93 -15.30 -0.49
N LEU A 393 12.85 -16.59 -0.17
CA LEU A 393 13.21 -17.71 -1.03
C LEU A 393 11.99 -18.59 -1.26
N VAL A 394 11.71 -18.87 -2.53
CA VAL A 394 10.58 -19.72 -2.96
C VAL A 394 11.10 -20.78 -3.92
N SER A 395 10.61 -21.99 -3.81
CA SER A 395 10.85 -23.02 -4.82
C SER A 395 9.55 -23.77 -5.08
N ALA A 396 9.21 -23.93 -6.34
CA ALA A 396 7.98 -24.57 -6.80
C ALA A 396 8.30 -25.60 -7.91
N LEU A 397 7.85 -26.82 -7.70
CA LEU A 397 7.92 -27.93 -8.65
C LEU A 397 6.55 -28.09 -9.30
N THR A 398 6.52 -28.07 -10.63
CA THR A 398 5.36 -28.42 -11.44
C THR A 398 5.62 -29.75 -12.15
N LYS A 399 4.71 -30.72 -12.02
CA LYS A 399 4.81 -32.03 -12.68
C LYS A 399 3.49 -32.37 -13.36
N ASN A 400 3.53 -32.51 -14.68
CA ASN A 400 2.46 -33.12 -15.44
C ASN A 400 2.52 -34.65 -15.23
N LEU A 401 1.56 -35.18 -14.49
CA LEU A 401 1.49 -36.63 -14.22
C LEU A 401 0.92 -37.38 -15.43
N THR A 402 -0.07 -36.76 -16.07
CA THR A 402 -0.65 -37.18 -17.34
C THR A 402 -0.93 -35.94 -18.20
N GLU A 403 -1.48 -36.09 -19.40
CA GLU A 403 -1.96 -34.96 -20.23
C GLU A 403 -3.12 -34.19 -19.59
N LYS A 404 -3.80 -34.81 -18.62
CA LYS A 404 -5.01 -34.27 -17.97
C LYS A 404 -4.83 -33.98 -16.48
N SER A 405 -3.66 -34.28 -15.92
CA SER A 405 -3.41 -34.07 -14.49
C SER A 405 -2.06 -33.39 -14.24
N ILE A 406 -2.08 -32.40 -13.36
CA ILE A 406 -0.93 -31.63 -12.97
C ILE A 406 -0.81 -31.59 -11.44
N TRP A 407 0.39 -31.77 -10.96
CA TRP A 407 0.74 -31.63 -9.55
C TRP A 407 1.78 -30.53 -9.36
N ASN A 408 1.47 -29.59 -8.48
CA ASN A 408 2.38 -28.54 -8.07
C ASN A 408 2.69 -28.70 -6.58
N PHE A 409 3.93 -28.54 -6.24
CA PHE A 409 4.41 -28.58 -4.86
C PHE A 409 5.46 -27.51 -4.65
N GLY A 410 5.45 -26.82 -3.49
CA GLY A 410 6.44 -25.80 -3.24
C GLY A 410 6.54 -25.36 -1.80
N PHE A 411 7.52 -24.52 -1.54
CA PHE A 411 7.70 -23.86 -0.27
C PHE A 411 8.09 -22.39 -0.47
N ALA A 412 7.80 -21.58 0.53
CA ALA A 412 8.26 -20.21 0.64
C ALA A 412 8.78 -19.96 2.05
N VAL A 413 9.92 -19.26 2.17
CA VAL A 413 10.46 -18.77 3.43
C VAL A 413 10.80 -17.30 3.28
N ALA A 414 10.37 -16.48 4.23
CA ALA A 414 10.58 -15.04 4.20
C ALA A 414 10.99 -14.52 5.58
N GLY A 415 11.94 -13.60 5.60
CA GLY A 415 12.33 -12.82 6.78
C GLY A 415 12.17 -11.33 6.52
N ASN A 416 11.63 -10.61 7.51
CA ASN A 416 11.51 -9.17 7.47
C ASN A 416 12.04 -8.55 8.77
N LYS A 417 12.77 -7.46 8.65
CA LYS A 417 13.14 -6.59 9.77
C LYS A 417 12.72 -5.17 9.45
N GLY A 418 11.69 -4.71 10.14
CA GLY A 418 11.20 -3.34 10.09
C GLY A 418 11.93 -2.45 11.08
N PHE A 419 12.20 -1.21 10.68
CA PHE A 419 12.83 -0.17 11.49
C PHE A 419 11.85 0.99 11.58
N HIS A 420 11.31 1.21 12.77
CA HIS A 420 10.30 2.22 13.03
C HIS A 420 10.87 3.25 14.01
N TYR A 421 11.03 4.47 13.55
CA TYR A 421 11.56 5.55 14.38
C TYR A 421 11.07 6.91 13.89
N GLN A 422 11.24 7.91 14.75
CA GLN A 422 10.91 9.30 14.46
C GLN A 422 12.16 10.15 14.50
N THR A 423 12.28 11.14 13.60
CA THR A 423 13.37 12.11 13.60
C THR A 423 12.85 13.54 13.64
N MET A 424 13.66 14.43 14.19
CA MET A 424 13.47 15.87 14.07
C MET A 424 13.95 16.32 12.68
N GLU A 425 13.06 16.85 11.85
CA GLU A 425 13.39 17.30 10.50
C GLU A 425 13.76 18.79 10.44
N ASP A 426 13.03 19.63 11.21
CA ASP A 426 13.24 21.07 11.22
C ASP A 426 12.70 21.63 12.55
N MET A 427 13.55 22.29 13.29
CA MET A 427 13.20 22.94 14.56
C MET A 427 12.58 24.33 14.38
N LEU A 428 12.31 24.76 13.13
CA LEU A 428 11.73 26.06 12.77
C LEU A 428 12.39 27.25 13.50
N GLY A 429 13.73 27.21 13.58
CA GLY A 429 14.54 28.26 14.19
C GLY A 429 14.62 28.23 15.72
N ALA A 430 14.10 27.20 16.38
CA ALA A 430 14.31 26.99 17.81
C ALA A 430 15.75 26.51 18.11
N LYS A 431 16.21 26.76 19.35
CA LYS A 431 17.56 26.39 19.81
C LYS A 431 17.60 25.08 20.58
N SER A 432 16.50 24.65 21.17
CA SER A 432 16.43 23.46 22.00
C SER A 432 15.12 22.72 21.84
N PHE A 433 15.17 21.42 22.01
CA PHE A 433 14.03 20.52 22.16
C PHE A 433 14.47 19.33 23.00
N HIS A 434 13.70 18.97 24.03
CA HIS A 434 14.01 17.83 24.87
C HIS A 434 13.15 16.62 24.49
N ASN A 435 13.73 15.42 24.55
CA ASN A 435 13.04 14.17 24.26
C ASN A 435 12.13 13.74 25.43
N VAL A 436 11.08 14.51 25.66
CA VAL A 436 10.12 14.26 26.74
C VAL A 436 8.69 14.21 26.18
N ASN A 437 7.84 13.42 26.83
CA ASN A 437 6.44 13.29 26.52
C ASN A 437 5.66 14.45 27.20
N ASN A 438 5.47 15.53 26.47
CA ASN A 438 4.81 16.72 26.99
C ASN A 438 3.33 16.48 27.34
N TYR A 439 2.67 15.52 26.69
CA TYR A 439 1.32 15.09 27.07
C TYR A 439 1.29 14.47 28.48
N ALA A 440 2.30 13.66 28.81
CA ALA A 440 2.41 13.07 30.13
C ALA A 440 2.69 14.10 31.23
N ILE A 441 3.28 15.24 30.91
CA ILE A 441 3.54 16.34 31.87
C ILE A 441 2.23 16.90 32.46
N GLY A 442 1.11 16.81 31.78
CA GLY A 442 -0.19 17.16 32.32
C GLY A 442 -0.67 16.27 33.47
N THR A 443 -0.23 15.01 33.48
CA THR A 443 -0.58 14.01 34.50
C THR A 443 0.55 13.79 35.52
N PHE A 444 1.80 13.86 35.06
CA PHE A 444 2.99 13.64 35.87
C PHE A 444 3.83 14.92 35.97
N THR A 445 4.63 15.04 37.01
CA THR A 445 5.53 16.20 37.12
C THR A 445 6.60 16.15 36.03
N LYS A 446 7.06 17.32 35.58
CA LYS A 446 8.06 17.46 34.50
C LYS A 446 9.35 16.65 34.74
N ASN A 447 9.73 16.43 36.00
CA ASN A 447 10.94 15.70 36.36
C ASN A 447 10.69 14.20 36.66
N SER A 448 9.48 13.71 36.43
CA SER A 448 9.15 12.31 36.61
C SER A 448 9.75 11.45 35.50
N ASP A 449 10.20 10.24 35.86
CA ASP A 449 10.60 9.22 34.87
C ASP A 449 9.50 8.94 33.86
N ALA A 450 8.23 9.02 34.26
CA ALA A 450 7.07 8.77 33.40
C ALA A 450 6.97 9.68 32.17
N VAL A 451 7.57 10.87 32.20
CA VAL A 451 7.57 11.80 31.06
C VAL A 451 8.70 11.53 30.06
N GLN A 452 9.64 10.67 30.39
CA GLN A 452 10.79 10.38 29.51
C GLN A 452 10.41 9.44 28.37
N TYR A 453 10.73 9.79 27.14
CA TYR A 453 10.66 8.83 26.02
C TYR A 453 11.77 7.79 26.10
N ASP A 454 12.93 8.15 26.68
CA ASP A 454 14.05 7.24 26.85
C ASP A 454 14.75 7.44 28.19
N LEU A 455 14.49 6.55 29.16
CA LEU A 455 15.16 6.53 30.48
C LEU A 455 16.65 6.19 30.40
N ASN A 456 17.15 5.64 29.28
CA ASN A 456 18.58 5.43 29.08
C ASN A 456 19.31 6.75 28.78
N ARG A 457 18.58 7.76 28.34
CA ARG A 457 19.07 9.11 28.02
C ARG A 457 18.02 10.16 28.46
N PRO A 458 17.80 10.31 29.78
CA PRO A 458 16.77 11.22 30.29
C PRO A 458 17.08 12.67 29.90
N ASN A 459 16.03 13.42 29.57
CA ASN A 459 16.11 14.82 29.14
C ASN A 459 17.12 15.07 28.00
N ALA A 460 17.27 14.09 27.11
CA ALA A 460 18.19 14.25 25.98
C ALA A 460 17.77 15.42 25.08
N LEU A 461 18.73 16.27 24.76
CA LEU A 461 18.54 17.30 23.74
C LEU A 461 18.46 16.63 22.36
N VAL A 462 17.55 17.11 21.54
CA VAL A 462 17.28 16.62 20.18
C VAL A 462 17.64 17.74 19.21
N GLY A 463 18.53 17.44 18.28
CA GLY A 463 18.85 18.29 17.14
C GLY A 463 18.16 17.78 15.86
N GLU A 464 18.30 18.56 14.78
CA GLU A 464 17.81 18.13 13.46
C GLU A 464 18.52 16.86 13.00
N GLY A 465 17.75 15.88 12.54
CA GLY A 465 18.23 14.55 12.17
C GLY A 465 18.26 13.54 13.32
N ASP A 466 18.17 13.97 14.57
CA ASP A 466 18.20 13.07 15.73
C ASP A 466 16.90 12.30 15.88
N LYS A 467 17.00 11.08 16.41
CA LYS A 467 15.86 10.26 16.78
C LYS A 467 15.26 10.71 18.12
N PHE A 468 13.95 10.79 18.18
CA PHE A 468 13.21 11.09 19.40
C PHE A 468 11.83 10.44 19.41
N GLY A 469 11.15 10.46 20.56
CA GLY A 469 9.82 9.90 20.73
C GLY A 469 9.84 8.37 20.79
N TYR A 470 10.15 7.70 19.69
CA TYR A 470 10.26 6.25 19.65
C TYR A 470 11.33 5.76 18.65
N ASP A 471 11.90 4.59 18.96
CA ASP A 471 12.77 3.81 18.06
C ASP A 471 12.60 2.32 18.41
N TYR A 472 12.14 1.52 17.46
CA TYR A 472 11.97 0.08 17.63
C TYR A 472 12.05 -0.67 16.29
N ASN A 473 12.34 -1.96 16.37
CA ASN A 473 12.29 -2.85 15.23
C ASN A 473 11.17 -3.88 15.40
N ILE A 474 10.59 -4.31 14.28
CA ILE A 474 9.70 -5.49 14.22
C ILE A 474 10.39 -6.54 13.36
N ASN A 475 10.57 -7.73 13.92
CA ASN A 475 11.13 -8.86 13.19
C ASN A 475 10.01 -9.86 12.92
N VAL A 476 9.92 -10.34 11.67
CA VAL A 476 8.94 -11.35 11.25
C VAL A 476 9.66 -12.44 10.47
N LEU A 477 9.43 -13.68 10.84
CA LEU A 477 9.81 -14.88 10.09
C LEU A 477 8.53 -15.58 9.65
N ARG A 478 8.45 -15.93 8.38
CA ARG A 478 7.32 -16.64 7.80
C ARG A 478 7.80 -17.77 6.92
N GLY A 479 7.18 -18.94 7.05
CA GLY A 479 7.46 -20.08 6.18
C GLY A 479 6.20 -20.86 5.89
N ASN A 480 6.07 -21.40 4.69
CA ASN A 480 5.00 -22.32 4.33
C ASN A 480 5.44 -23.36 3.31
N VAL A 481 4.74 -24.49 3.34
CA VAL A 481 4.80 -25.55 2.33
C VAL A 481 3.39 -25.76 1.80
N TRP A 482 3.27 -25.96 0.50
CA TRP A 482 1.98 -26.10 -0.15
C TRP A 482 2.02 -27.16 -1.25
N SER A 483 0.83 -27.68 -1.59
CA SER A 483 0.63 -28.60 -2.68
C SER A 483 -0.70 -28.32 -3.37
N ASN A 484 -0.73 -28.34 -4.70
CA ASN A 484 -1.91 -28.22 -5.52
C ASN A 484 -1.95 -29.40 -6.50
N TYR A 485 -3.09 -30.07 -6.59
CA TYR A 485 -3.36 -31.10 -7.60
C TYR A 485 -4.58 -30.70 -8.40
N ALA A 486 -4.52 -30.80 -9.73
CA ALA A 486 -5.64 -30.55 -10.62
C ALA A 486 -5.73 -31.62 -11.68
N GLU A 487 -6.96 -32.05 -12.01
CA GLU A 487 -7.23 -33.08 -12.99
C GLU A 487 -8.52 -32.82 -13.75
N THR A 488 -8.53 -33.26 -15.00
CA THR A 488 -9.70 -33.31 -15.86
C THR A 488 -10.13 -34.74 -16.10
N PHE A 489 -11.27 -35.15 -15.60
CA PHE A 489 -11.86 -36.45 -15.76
C PHE A 489 -13.18 -36.37 -16.53
N GLY A 490 -13.15 -36.66 -17.84
CA GLY A 490 -14.29 -36.48 -18.72
C GLY A 490 -14.74 -35.01 -18.78
N ILE A 491 -15.96 -34.74 -18.33
CA ILE A 491 -16.54 -33.39 -18.26
C ILE A 491 -16.25 -32.70 -16.94
N LEU A 492 -15.66 -33.40 -15.99
CA LEU A 492 -15.35 -32.88 -14.65
C LEU A 492 -13.91 -32.39 -14.60
N HIS A 493 -13.74 -31.12 -14.21
CA HIS A 493 -12.45 -30.58 -13.79
C HIS A 493 -12.47 -30.41 -12.28
N TYR A 494 -11.45 -30.83 -11.58
CA TYR A 494 -11.33 -30.58 -10.16
C TYR A 494 -9.91 -30.25 -9.74
N SER A 495 -9.79 -29.51 -8.64
CA SER A 495 -8.52 -29.22 -8.01
C SER A 495 -8.62 -29.30 -6.50
N ILE A 496 -7.54 -29.73 -5.87
CA ILE A 496 -7.36 -29.78 -4.42
C ILE A 496 -6.06 -29.10 -4.09
N ALA A 497 -6.09 -28.19 -3.13
CA ALA A 497 -4.88 -27.52 -2.65
C ALA A 497 -4.83 -27.53 -1.12
N ALA A 498 -3.63 -27.64 -0.57
CA ALA A 498 -3.39 -27.57 0.86
C ALA A 498 -2.09 -26.83 1.14
N LYS A 499 -2.02 -26.12 2.28
CA LYS A 499 -0.81 -25.49 2.80
C LYS A 499 -0.70 -25.66 4.31
N VAL A 500 0.53 -25.66 4.80
CA VAL A 500 0.88 -25.53 6.22
C VAL A 500 1.96 -24.48 6.34
N GLY A 501 1.86 -23.61 7.32
CA GLY A 501 2.78 -22.51 7.52
C GLY A 501 3.07 -22.23 8.99
N TYR A 502 4.17 -21.55 9.21
CA TYR A 502 4.62 -21.06 10.50
C TYR A 502 5.00 -19.60 10.39
N ASP A 503 4.50 -18.78 11.31
CA ASP A 503 4.80 -17.38 11.44
C ASP A 503 5.31 -17.08 12.85
N ALA A 504 6.38 -16.29 12.96
CA ALA A 504 6.92 -15.84 14.25
C ALA A 504 7.22 -14.34 14.16
N MET A 505 6.86 -13.60 15.21
CA MET A 505 7.11 -12.16 15.25
C MET A 505 7.49 -11.68 16.64
N ASN A 506 8.37 -10.69 16.70
CA ASN A 506 8.74 -9.99 17.93
C ASN A 506 9.08 -8.52 17.66
N ARG A 507 9.00 -7.71 18.72
CA ARG A 507 9.45 -6.32 18.75
C ARG A 507 10.80 -6.22 19.47
N ASP A 508 11.64 -5.28 19.06
CA ASP A 508 12.91 -4.96 19.71
C ASP A 508 13.00 -3.44 19.93
N GLY A 509 12.63 -2.99 21.13
CA GLY A 509 12.64 -1.57 21.51
C GLY A 509 14.05 -1.04 21.74
N LYS A 510 14.34 0.15 21.19
CA LYS A 510 15.64 0.82 21.30
C LYS A 510 15.63 1.98 22.29
N MET A 511 14.45 2.43 22.72
CA MET A 511 14.24 3.43 23.76
C MET A 511 13.52 2.82 24.94
N ARG A 512 13.89 3.21 26.15
CA ARG A 512 13.26 2.77 27.39
C ARG A 512 12.22 3.79 27.83
N ASN A 513 10.97 3.58 27.42
CA ASN A 513 9.87 4.51 27.70
C ASN A 513 9.56 4.60 29.19
N GLY A 514 9.41 5.80 29.71
CA GLY A 514 9.17 6.04 31.15
C GLY A 514 7.85 5.50 31.69
N LEU A 515 6.78 5.50 30.88
CA LEU A 515 5.50 4.90 31.25
C LEU A 515 5.57 3.37 31.26
N PHE A 516 6.49 2.77 30.52
CA PHE A 516 6.67 1.32 30.38
C PHE A 516 8.12 0.90 30.62
N ALA A 517 8.73 1.42 31.70
CA ALA A 517 10.15 1.30 31.99
C ALA A 517 10.70 -0.14 31.98
N ASN A 518 9.86 -1.11 32.36
CA ASN A 518 10.24 -2.53 32.42
C ASN A 518 9.75 -3.35 31.22
N ASN A 519 9.04 -2.74 30.26
CA ASN A 519 8.39 -3.44 29.15
C ASN A 519 8.45 -2.67 27.82
N SER A 520 9.51 -1.91 27.57
CA SER A 520 9.65 -1.12 26.33
C SER A 520 11.00 -1.28 25.65
N TYR A 521 12.06 -1.56 26.42
CA TYR A 521 13.43 -1.72 25.94
C TYR A 521 13.79 -3.18 25.70
N GLY A 522 14.54 -3.45 24.60
CA GLY A 522 14.95 -4.79 24.22
C GLY A 522 13.84 -5.60 23.57
N LYS A 523 14.08 -6.91 23.47
CA LYS A 523 13.17 -7.82 22.75
C LYS A 523 11.93 -8.16 23.57
N SER A 524 10.76 -8.12 22.92
CA SER A 524 9.52 -8.69 23.42
C SER A 524 9.59 -10.22 23.47
N LYS A 525 8.57 -10.85 24.05
CA LYS A 525 8.29 -12.26 23.75
C LYS A 525 8.08 -12.43 22.26
N THR A 526 8.26 -13.65 21.75
CA THR A 526 7.94 -13.99 20.37
C THR A 526 6.52 -14.56 20.32
N ALA A 527 5.67 -14.00 19.46
CA ALA A 527 4.39 -14.61 19.14
C ALA A 527 4.59 -15.58 17.97
N GLU A 528 4.09 -16.79 18.14
CA GLU A 528 4.24 -17.89 17.17
C GLU A 528 2.88 -18.39 16.76
N PHE A 529 2.70 -18.62 15.45
CA PHE A 529 1.44 -19.08 14.88
C PHE A 529 1.70 -20.22 13.91
N LEU A 530 1.00 -21.32 14.12
CA LEU A 530 0.86 -22.36 13.11
C LEU A 530 -0.36 -22.03 12.27
N SER A 531 -0.16 -21.93 10.96
CA SER A 531 -1.19 -21.62 9.98
C SER A 531 -1.36 -22.76 8.99
N GLY A 532 -2.51 -22.84 8.35
CA GLY A 532 -2.77 -23.86 7.35
C GLY A 532 -4.08 -23.61 6.63
N GLY A 533 -4.29 -24.37 5.57
CA GLY A 533 -5.53 -24.26 4.81
C GLY A 533 -5.68 -25.36 3.79
N ALA A 534 -6.91 -25.53 3.34
CA ALA A 534 -7.24 -26.41 2.25
C ALA A 534 -8.35 -25.77 1.39
N LYS A 535 -8.33 -26.04 0.10
CA LYS A 535 -9.39 -25.69 -0.82
C LYS A 535 -9.65 -26.81 -1.82
N PHE A 536 -10.90 -26.86 -2.20
CA PHE A 536 -11.41 -27.72 -3.24
C PHE A 536 -12.15 -26.88 -4.28
N ALA A 537 -11.93 -27.13 -5.54
CA ALA A 537 -12.71 -26.57 -6.62
C ALA A 537 -13.09 -27.66 -7.61
N SER A 538 -14.26 -27.51 -8.20
CA SER A 538 -14.71 -28.38 -9.30
C SER A 538 -15.53 -27.58 -10.30
N SER A 539 -15.46 -27.99 -11.57
CA SER A 539 -16.34 -27.49 -12.61
C SER A 539 -16.78 -28.63 -13.53
N VAL A 540 -18.00 -28.57 -13.98
CA VAL A 540 -18.62 -29.54 -14.88
C VAL A 540 -18.99 -28.82 -16.16
N ASP A 541 -18.40 -29.24 -17.28
CA ASP A 541 -18.81 -28.80 -18.61
C ASP A 541 -20.04 -29.62 -19.05
N MET A 542 -21.21 -28.97 -19.00
CA MET A 542 -22.48 -29.60 -19.36
C MET A 542 -22.75 -29.56 -20.88
N GLY A 543 -21.79 -29.05 -21.65
CA GLY A 543 -21.97 -28.84 -23.08
C GLY A 543 -22.78 -27.58 -23.43
N HIS A 544 -22.86 -27.28 -24.72
CA HIS A 544 -23.60 -26.14 -25.27
C HIS A 544 -23.17 -24.78 -24.63
N GLY A 545 -21.89 -24.69 -24.20
CA GLY A 545 -21.34 -23.50 -23.57
C GLY A 545 -21.75 -23.30 -22.10
N SER A 546 -22.32 -24.33 -21.46
CA SER A 546 -22.75 -24.28 -20.07
C SER A 546 -21.73 -24.95 -19.14
N VAL A 547 -21.25 -24.21 -18.13
CA VAL A 547 -20.33 -24.71 -17.11
C VAL A 547 -20.89 -24.38 -15.72
N LEU A 548 -20.98 -25.41 -14.88
CA LEU A 548 -21.30 -25.26 -13.45
C LEU A 548 -20.00 -25.38 -12.64
N SER A 549 -19.73 -24.47 -11.73
CA SER A 549 -18.53 -24.47 -10.89
C SER A 549 -18.86 -24.39 -9.41
N LEU A 550 -18.08 -25.07 -8.58
CA LEU A 550 -18.14 -25.07 -7.13
C LEU A 550 -16.74 -24.83 -6.58
N GLY A 551 -16.62 -23.93 -5.62
CA GLY A 551 -15.40 -23.71 -4.86
C GLY A 551 -15.68 -23.67 -3.36
N VAL A 552 -14.81 -24.30 -2.58
CA VAL A 552 -14.90 -24.28 -1.11
C VAL A 552 -13.48 -24.22 -0.54
N GLY A 553 -13.26 -23.41 0.48
CA GLY A 553 -11.94 -23.31 1.11
C GLY A 553 -12.00 -22.81 2.54
N TYR A 554 -11.02 -23.24 3.31
CA TYR A 554 -10.79 -22.79 4.68
C TYR A 554 -9.28 -22.58 4.88
N GLU A 555 -8.93 -21.46 5.49
CA GLU A 555 -7.55 -21.18 5.89
C GLU A 555 -7.47 -20.48 7.23
N THR A 556 -6.35 -20.70 7.92
CA THR A 556 -5.93 -19.91 9.07
C THR A 556 -4.70 -19.09 8.68
N LYS A 557 -4.64 -17.86 9.13
CA LYS A 557 -3.57 -16.90 8.83
C LYS A 557 -3.14 -16.19 10.11
N ALA A 558 -1.85 -16.06 10.33
CA ALA A 558 -1.33 -15.24 11.43
C ALA A 558 -1.80 -13.78 11.27
N PRO A 559 -2.08 -13.07 12.37
CA PRO A 559 -2.33 -11.63 12.31
C PRO A 559 -1.11 -10.91 11.75
N ASN A 560 -1.34 -9.79 11.07
CA ASN A 560 -0.23 -8.98 10.57
C ASN A 560 0.51 -8.34 11.75
N ALA A 561 1.84 -8.28 11.69
CA ALA A 561 2.67 -7.76 12.78
C ALA A 561 2.32 -6.32 13.16
N TYR A 562 1.87 -5.52 12.18
CA TYR A 562 1.46 -4.14 12.38
C TYR A 562 0.27 -3.96 13.35
N VAL A 563 -0.64 -4.94 13.42
CA VAL A 563 -1.80 -4.92 14.32
C VAL A 563 -1.64 -5.88 15.50
N ALA A 564 -0.55 -6.65 15.57
CA ALA A 564 -0.33 -7.63 16.63
C ALA A 564 0.13 -7.01 17.93
N PHE A 565 0.76 -5.83 17.90
CA PHE A 565 1.22 -5.11 19.09
C PHE A 565 0.21 -4.04 19.48
N GLN A 566 -0.08 -3.93 20.78
CA GLN A 566 -1.06 -2.98 21.29
C GLN A 566 -0.62 -1.53 21.09
N ALA A 567 0.61 -1.18 21.44
CA ALA A 567 1.19 0.15 21.29
C ALA A 567 2.70 0.05 21.00
N PRO A 568 3.09 -0.33 19.77
CA PRO A 568 4.49 -0.65 19.46
C PRO A 568 5.45 0.56 19.58
N GLU A 569 4.94 1.78 19.54
CA GLU A 569 5.75 2.98 19.80
C GLU A 569 6.16 3.10 21.29
N MET A 570 5.43 2.47 22.20
CA MET A 570 5.57 2.66 23.65
C MET A 570 6.02 1.40 24.39
N ASN A 571 5.50 0.21 24.05
CA ASN A 571 5.70 -1.01 24.82
C ASN A 571 5.84 -2.28 23.94
N ASN A 572 6.13 -3.40 24.62
CA ASN A 572 6.33 -4.71 24.02
C ASN A 572 5.08 -5.61 24.08
N ASP A 573 3.93 -5.08 24.49
CA ASP A 573 2.73 -5.87 24.70
C ASP A 573 2.04 -6.22 23.38
N PHE A 574 1.67 -7.49 23.26
CA PHE A 574 0.76 -7.93 22.23
C PHE A 574 -0.68 -7.57 22.58
N VAL A 575 -1.51 -7.50 21.56
CA VAL A 575 -2.97 -7.43 21.74
C VAL A 575 -3.43 -8.61 22.58
N GLN A 576 -4.32 -8.34 23.54
CA GLN A 576 -4.89 -9.37 24.39
C GLN A 576 -5.62 -10.41 23.52
N ASP A 577 -5.47 -11.67 23.87
CA ASP A 577 -6.08 -12.82 23.17
C ASP A 577 -5.76 -12.90 21.67
N LEU A 578 -4.59 -12.41 21.26
CA LEU A 578 -4.14 -12.45 19.86
C LEU A 578 -4.20 -13.87 19.29
N LYS A 579 -4.97 -14.07 18.22
CA LYS A 579 -5.24 -15.37 17.60
C LYS A 579 -5.08 -15.29 16.08
N SER A 580 -4.85 -16.46 15.47
CA SER A 580 -4.90 -16.57 14.02
C SER A 580 -6.29 -16.25 13.48
N GLU A 581 -6.35 -15.47 12.41
CA GLU A 581 -7.57 -15.27 11.62
C GLU A 581 -8.01 -16.59 11.01
N ARG A 582 -9.32 -16.82 10.92
CA ARG A 582 -9.94 -17.99 10.29
C ARG A 582 -10.83 -17.52 9.16
N ILE A 583 -10.53 -17.97 7.96
CA ILE A 583 -11.20 -17.52 6.73
C ILE A 583 -11.87 -18.73 6.10
N PHE A 584 -13.17 -18.69 5.98
CA PHE A 584 -13.98 -19.62 5.20
C PHE A 584 -14.51 -18.91 3.97
N SER A 585 -14.47 -19.56 2.82
CA SER A 585 -15.10 -19.04 1.60
C SER A 585 -15.67 -20.19 0.77
N SER A 586 -16.83 -19.93 0.16
CA SER A 586 -17.48 -20.86 -0.77
C SER A 586 -18.10 -20.08 -1.93
N GLU A 587 -18.17 -20.73 -3.08
CA GLU A 587 -18.71 -20.17 -4.31
C GLU A 587 -19.41 -21.23 -5.15
N LEU A 588 -20.56 -20.86 -5.72
CA LEU A 588 -21.25 -21.63 -6.75
C LEU A 588 -21.42 -20.71 -7.96
N GLY A 589 -20.91 -21.12 -9.10
CA GLY A 589 -20.96 -20.35 -10.33
C GLY A 589 -21.65 -21.11 -11.45
N TYR A 590 -22.40 -20.42 -12.27
CA TYR A 590 -22.93 -20.92 -13.53
C TYR A 590 -22.54 -19.97 -14.64
N GLN A 591 -21.82 -20.49 -15.63
CA GLN A 591 -21.41 -19.76 -16.82
C GLN A 591 -22.14 -20.33 -18.03
N PHE A 592 -22.66 -19.41 -18.85
CA PHE A 592 -23.26 -19.73 -20.13
C PHE A 592 -22.62 -18.89 -21.23
N SER A 593 -22.14 -19.53 -22.29
CA SER A 593 -21.41 -18.87 -23.35
C SER A 593 -21.85 -19.37 -24.73
N THR A 594 -22.33 -18.44 -25.56
CA THR A 594 -22.67 -18.66 -26.95
C THR A 594 -21.92 -17.66 -27.84
N SER A 595 -22.09 -17.73 -29.16
CA SER A 595 -21.48 -16.77 -30.08
C SER A 595 -21.92 -15.32 -29.88
N TRP A 596 -23.06 -15.07 -29.23
CA TRP A 596 -23.65 -13.76 -29.03
C TRP A 596 -23.92 -13.35 -27.58
N LEU A 597 -23.88 -14.31 -26.64
CA LEU A 597 -24.14 -14.07 -25.22
C LEU A 597 -23.11 -14.77 -24.35
N HIS A 598 -22.48 -14.00 -23.46
CA HIS A 598 -21.71 -14.52 -22.34
C HIS A 598 -22.38 -14.10 -21.04
N ALA A 599 -22.85 -15.04 -20.26
CA ALA A 599 -23.47 -14.79 -18.96
C ALA A 599 -22.74 -15.57 -17.86
N ASN A 600 -22.55 -14.93 -16.73
CA ASN A 600 -21.96 -15.54 -15.55
C ASN A 600 -22.79 -15.15 -14.33
N LEU A 601 -23.30 -16.15 -13.62
CA LEU A 601 -24.03 -16.00 -12.37
C LEU A 601 -23.22 -16.69 -11.28
N SER A 602 -22.84 -15.98 -10.22
CA SER A 602 -22.15 -16.58 -9.08
C SER A 602 -22.76 -16.13 -7.76
N GLY A 603 -23.01 -17.11 -6.89
CA GLY A 603 -23.33 -16.92 -5.48
C GLY A 603 -22.10 -17.24 -4.64
N TYR A 604 -21.78 -16.41 -3.67
CA TYR A 604 -20.64 -16.66 -2.79
C TYR A 604 -20.95 -16.31 -1.33
N TYR A 605 -20.27 -16.99 -0.44
CA TYR A 605 -20.28 -16.70 0.98
C TYR A 605 -18.85 -16.73 1.54
N SER A 606 -18.49 -15.70 2.28
CA SER A 606 -17.18 -15.63 2.93
C SER A 606 -17.34 -15.15 4.37
N ARG A 607 -16.58 -15.75 5.28
CA ARG A 607 -16.56 -15.39 6.71
C ARG A 607 -15.14 -15.33 7.22
N VAL A 608 -14.82 -14.22 7.86
CA VAL A 608 -13.56 -14.02 8.58
C VAL A 608 -13.85 -13.92 10.06
N ASN A 609 -13.16 -14.70 10.87
CA ASN A 609 -13.25 -14.67 12.33
C ASN A 609 -11.88 -14.38 12.93
N ASN A 610 -11.84 -13.80 14.13
CA ASN A 610 -10.64 -13.44 14.88
C ASN A 610 -9.74 -12.44 14.09
N ALA A 611 -10.35 -11.56 13.31
CA ALA A 611 -9.59 -10.50 12.64
C ALA A 611 -9.16 -9.46 13.68
N THR A 612 -7.85 -9.25 13.79
CA THR A 612 -7.32 -8.17 14.60
C THR A 612 -7.28 -6.90 13.76
N GLU A 613 -7.92 -5.85 14.24
CA GLU A 613 -8.06 -4.58 13.55
C GLU A 613 -7.60 -3.42 14.44
N TRP A 614 -7.22 -2.31 13.81
CA TRP A 614 -6.90 -1.08 14.52
C TRP A 614 -8.12 -0.21 14.68
N THR A 615 -8.31 0.32 15.89
CA THR A 615 -9.20 1.44 16.15
C THR A 615 -8.33 2.69 16.31
N CYS A 616 -8.70 3.76 15.60
CA CYS A 616 -7.99 5.02 15.61
C CYS A 616 -8.80 6.06 16.39
N PHE A 617 -8.17 6.68 17.37
CA PHE A 617 -8.70 7.85 18.08
C PHE A 617 -7.80 9.04 17.80
N TYR A 618 -8.39 10.18 17.49
CA TYR A 618 -7.67 11.44 17.39
C TYR A 618 -7.68 12.14 18.72
N PHE A 619 -6.51 12.49 19.22
CA PHE A 619 -6.32 13.30 20.41
C PHE A 619 -5.94 14.71 20.02
N ASP A 620 -6.82 15.63 20.31
CA ASP A 620 -6.71 17.03 19.94
C ASP A 620 -5.51 17.72 20.60
N ASP A 621 -5.33 17.50 21.89
CA ASP A 621 -4.29 18.14 22.70
C ASP A 621 -2.85 17.82 22.24
N ILE A 622 -2.65 16.68 21.56
CA ILE A 622 -1.34 16.26 21.08
C ILE A 622 -1.24 16.19 19.55
N ASN A 623 -2.29 16.62 18.84
CA ASN A 623 -2.40 16.52 17.38
C ASN A 623 -1.89 15.16 16.87
N SER A 624 -2.35 14.10 17.50
CA SER A 624 -1.91 12.75 17.21
C SER A 624 -3.07 11.76 17.21
N PHE A 625 -2.88 10.69 16.48
CA PHE A 625 -3.78 9.55 16.50
C PHE A 625 -3.23 8.50 17.46
N SER A 626 -4.07 7.98 18.33
CA SER A 626 -3.81 6.73 19.04
C SER A 626 -4.43 5.57 18.28
N TYR A 627 -3.64 4.54 18.09
CA TYR A 627 -4.06 3.32 17.42
C TYR A 627 -4.09 2.20 18.45
N ASN A 628 -5.26 1.62 18.65
CA ASN A 628 -5.42 0.45 19.48
C ASN A 628 -5.84 -0.72 18.59
N ALA A 629 -5.05 -1.77 18.60
CA ALA A 629 -5.43 -3.02 17.96
C ALA A 629 -6.39 -3.78 18.89
N LEU A 630 -7.51 -4.21 18.34
CA LEU A 630 -8.56 -4.95 19.03
C LEU A 630 -8.83 -6.26 18.29
N ASN A 631 -9.14 -7.29 19.07
CA ASN A 631 -9.50 -8.61 18.58
C ASN A 631 -11.01 -8.79 18.47
#